data_230e33e0c96688c05b6ea7d932ec34c2
#
_entry.id   230e33e0c96688c05b6ea7d932ec34c2
#
_cell.length_a   1.000
_cell.length_b   1.000
_cell.length_c   1.000
_cell.angle_alpha   90.00
_cell.angle_beta   90.00
_cell.angle_gamma   90.00
#
_symmetry.space_group_name_H-M   'P 1'
#
loop_
_entity.id
_entity.type
_entity.pdbx_description
1 polymer ?
#
loop_
_entity_poly.entity_id
_entity_poly.type
_entity_poly.pdbx_seq_one_letter_code
_entity_poly.pdbx_strand_id
1 'polypeptide(L)'
;MLSRKPLAKRHAIPSSFDVIGSKDRAVAIMEVPQPLQKKKKILADAVMRRHKNVVSVLEKASPRFGTFRTRKLKIIKGSRNTAVIHVESGCRFAVDPRTSYFSQREGTERARVASLIKEGENVMVFFAGVGPFAIVIAKKARPRAVVGIEINPAAVECFTKSISINKLSNVKAVLGDVHEKSRDYHGFDRVIMPLPETSFDFLEDARRVLRKGGVMHVYFFAREDEVETKKKFVREKLPGSFIEGMSKVLPYGPRIWKWRMDVTA
;
A
#
# COMPACT_ATOMS: atom_id res chain seq x y z
N MET A 1 37.48 -46.30 7.84
CA MET A 1 37.52 -44.83 8.01
C MET A 1 36.59 -44.22 6.96
N LEU A 2 35.35 -43.89 7.30
CA LEU A 2 34.40 -43.24 6.40
C LEU A 2 34.54 -41.73 6.56
N SER A 3 35.03 -41.06 5.53
CA SER A 3 35.19 -39.61 5.44
C SER A 3 33.80 -38.95 5.46
N ARG A 4 33.43 -38.31 6.58
CA ARG A 4 32.27 -37.42 6.67
C ARG A 4 32.55 -36.17 5.84
N LYS A 5 31.92 -36.05 4.64
CA LYS A 5 31.88 -34.78 3.91
C LYS A 5 31.32 -33.69 4.82
N PRO A 6 31.95 -32.50 4.90
CA PRO A 6 31.42 -31.41 5.72
C PRO A 6 30.09 -30.97 5.15
N LEU A 7 29.07 -30.92 6.02
CA LEU A 7 27.76 -30.36 5.73
C LEU A 7 27.94 -28.95 5.15
N ALA A 8 27.56 -28.77 3.88
CA ALA A 8 27.57 -27.48 3.21
C ALA A 8 26.89 -26.46 4.13
N LYS A 9 27.63 -25.41 4.51
CA LYS A 9 27.11 -24.28 5.31
C LYS A 9 25.78 -23.85 4.69
N ARG A 10 24.66 -24.05 5.40
CA ARG A 10 23.34 -23.54 5.02
C ARG A 10 23.50 -22.03 4.88
N HIS A 11 23.54 -21.54 3.66
CA HIS A 11 23.58 -20.12 3.38
C HIS A 11 22.26 -19.55 3.93
N ALA A 12 22.37 -18.77 5.00
CA ALA A 12 21.22 -18.15 5.62
C ALA A 12 20.47 -17.33 4.57
N ILE A 13 19.22 -17.67 4.34
CA ILE A 13 18.31 -16.83 3.54
C ILE A 13 18.15 -15.55 4.33
N PRO A 14 18.11 -14.35 3.68
CA PRO A 14 17.83 -13.12 4.40
C PRO A 14 16.55 -13.30 5.21
N SER A 15 16.59 -12.94 6.49
CA SER A 15 15.45 -13.09 7.40
C SER A 15 14.25 -12.22 7.03
N SER A 16 14.45 -11.22 6.15
CA SER A 16 13.42 -10.26 5.74
C SER A 16 13.49 -9.96 4.25
N PHE A 17 12.47 -10.40 3.52
CA PHE A 17 12.19 -9.99 2.14
C PHE A 17 10.68 -10.02 1.91
N ASP A 18 10.21 -9.17 0.99
CA ASP A 18 8.82 -9.10 0.60
C ASP A 18 8.61 -9.93 -0.68
N VAL A 19 7.54 -10.74 -0.76
CA VAL A 19 7.17 -11.48 -1.98
C VAL A 19 5.86 -10.95 -2.50
N ILE A 20 5.86 -10.34 -3.68
CA ILE A 20 4.68 -9.77 -4.33
C ILE A 20 4.33 -10.64 -5.53
N GLY A 21 3.09 -11.08 -5.61
CA GLY A 21 2.62 -11.92 -6.72
C GLY A 21 1.59 -12.96 -6.28
N SER A 22 1.51 -14.05 -7.05
CA SER A 22 0.61 -15.19 -6.81
C SER A 22 1.40 -16.50 -6.73
N LYS A 23 0.68 -17.62 -6.55
CA LYS A 23 1.28 -18.96 -6.61
C LYS A 23 1.95 -19.28 -7.96
N ASP A 24 1.54 -18.62 -9.04
CA ASP A 24 2.02 -18.88 -10.39
C ASP A 24 3.23 -18.01 -10.76
N ARG A 25 3.24 -16.75 -10.30
CA ARG A 25 4.29 -15.78 -10.61
C ARG A 25 4.41 -14.74 -9.53
N ALA A 26 5.62 -14.56 -9.00
CA ALA A 26 5.92 -13.57 -7.97
C ALA A 26 7.29 -12.94 -8.19
N VAL A 27 7.52 -11.79 -7.56
CA VAL A 27 8.84 -11.16 -7.41
C VAL A 27 9.18 -11.03 -5.93
N ALA A 28 10.45 -11.26 -5.59
CA ALA A 28 10.97 -11.05 -4.25
C ALA A 28 11.75 -9.73 -4.19
N ILE A 29 11.54 -8.96 -3.13
CA ILE A 29 12.24 -7.68 -2.89
C ILE A 29 12.97 -7.79 -1.57
N MET A 30 14.29 -7.64 -1.60
CA MET A 30 15.13 -7.78 -0.41
C MET A 30 16.01 -6.55 -0.19
N GLU A 31 16.37 -6.34 1.06
CA GLU A 31 17.47 -5.47 1.44
C GLU A 31 18.73 -6.33 1.61
N VAL A 32 19.81 -5.94 0.98
CA VAL A 32 21.08 -6.66 1.07
C VAL A 32 22.04 -5.84 1.92
N PRO A 33 22.34 -6.29 3.15
CA PRO A 33 23.30 -5.61 4.02
C PRO A 33 24.69 -5.53 3.37
N GLN A 34 25.45 -4.48 3.65
CA GLN A 34 26.79 -4.24 3.10
C GLN A 34 27.71 -5.47 3.17
N PRO A 35 27.83 -6.21 4.29
CA PRO A 35 28.70 -7.38 4.36
C PRO A 35 28.30 -8.52 3.40
N LEU A 36 27.05 -8.52 2.93
CA LEU A 36 26.49 -9.55 2.04
C LEU A 36 26.42 -9.14 0.56
N GLN A 37 26.85 -7.93 0.21
CA GLN A 37 26.76 -7.41 -1.17
C GLN A 37 27.45 -8.31 -2.19
N LYS A 38 28.66 -8.83 -1.87
CA LYS A 38 29.41 -9.77 -2.72
C LYS A 38 28.69 -11.12 -2.89
N LYS A 39 27.78 -11.47 -1.97
CA LYS A 39 27.03 -12.75 -1.96
C LYS A 39 25.60 -12.62 -2.44
N LYS A 40 25.14 -11.45 -2.89
CA LYS A 40 23.73 -11.19 -3.22
C LYS A 40 23.15 -12.13 -4.29
N LYS A 41 23.93 -12.58 -5.26
CA LYS A 41 23.50 -13.60 -6.24
C LYS A 41 23.19 -14.94 -5.58
N ILE A 42 24.00 -15.37 -4.61
CA ILE A 42 23.81 -16.61 -3.85
C ILE A 42 22.52 -16.50 -3.01
N LEU A 43 22.28 -15.33 -2.39
CA LEU A 43 21.04 -15.07 -1.64
C LEU A 43 19.82 -15.13 -2.56
N ALA A 44 19.88 -14.51 -3.74
CA ALA A 44 18.83 -14.57 -4.74
C ALA A 44 18.54 -16.01 -5.20
N ASP A 45 19.59 -16.82 -5.42
CA ASP A 45 19.44 -18.24 -5.74
C ASP A 45 18.74 -19.02 -4.63
N ALA A 46 19.07 -18.75 -3.38
CA ALA A 46 18.44 -19.38 -2.23
C ALA A 46 16.94 -19.04 -2.15
N VAL A 47 16.57 -17.76 -2.38
CA VAL A 47 15.17 -17.32 -2.44
C VAL A 47 14.40 -18.03 -3.55
N MET A 48 14.96 -18.06 -4.78
CA MET A 48 14.30 -18.70 -5.95
C MET A 48 14.18 -20.22 -5.81
N ARG A 49 15.16 -20.87 -5.16
CA ARG A 49 15.06 -22.32 -4.87
C ARG A 49 13.94 -22.62 -3.89
N ARG A 50 13.76 -21.78 -2.87
CA ARG A 50 12.71 -21.96 -1.84
C ARG A 50 11.32 -21.56 -2.35
N HIS A 51 11.24 -20.55 -3.17
CA HIS A 51 10.00 -19.99 -3.72
C HIS A 51 9.99 -20.16 -5.23
N LYS A 52 9.47 -21.29 -5.71
CA LYS A 52 9.49 -21.69 -7.13
C LYS A 52 8.72 -20.76 -8.06
N ASN A 53 7.73 -20.06 -7.52
CA ASN A 53 6.95 -19.03 -8.20
C ASN A 53 7.68 -17.69 -8.34
N VAL A 54 8.81 -17.47 -7.63
CA VAL A 54 9.59 -16.24 -7.74
C VAL A 54 10.42 -16.25 -9.02
N VAL A 55 10.05 -15.37 -9.95
CA VAL A 55 10.71 -15.23 -11.27
C VAL A 55 11.80 -14.17 -11.28
N SER A 56 11.82 -13.28 -10.29
CA SER A 56 12.84 -12.22 -10.17
C SER A 56 13.10 -11.89 -8.71
N VAL A 57 14.37 -11.66 -8.38
CA VAL A 57 14.78 -11.13 -7.08
C VAL A 57 15.37 -9.74 -7.28
N LEU A 58 14.80 -8.78 -6.56
CA LEU A 58 15.14 -7.36 -6.62
C LEU A 58 15.81 -6.90 -5.32
N GLU A 59 16.80 -6.01 -5.46
CA GLU A 59 17.45 -5.32 -4.34
C GLU A 59 16.89 -3.91 -4.19
N LYS A 60 16.61 -3.50 -2.95
CA LYS A 60 16.32 -2.11 -2.61
C LYS A 60 17.62 -1.28 -2.76
N ALA A 61 17.72 -0.48 -3.82
CA ALA A 61 18.91 0.30 -4.16
C ALA A 61 18.81 1.78 -3.75
N SER A 62 17.67 2.21 -3.20
CA SER A 62 17.48 3.53 -2.59
C SER A 62 16.38 3.50 -1.53
N PRO A 63 16.32 4.52 -0.63
CA PRO A 63 15.09 4.87 0.06
C PRO A 63 13.97 5.19 -0.96
N ARG A 64 12.73 5.35 -0.49
CA ARG A 64 11.65 5.91 -1.31
C ARG A 64 11.89 7.40 -1.52
N PHE A 65 11.56 7.91 -2.70
CA PHE A 65 11.77 9.31 -3.07
C PHE A 65 10.71 9.82 -4.03
N GLY A 66 10.62 11.15 -4.11
CA GLY A 66 9.75 11.86 -5.02
C GLY A 66 8.25 11.69 -4.75
N THR A 67 7.44 12.38 -5.52
CA THR A 67 5.98 12.42 -5.40
C THR A 67 5.34 11.04 -5.57
N PHE A 68 5.90 10.18 -6.43
CA PHE A 68 5.39 8.83 -6.68
C PHE A 68 5.75 7.81 -5.60
N ARG A 69 6.56 8.18 -4.60
CA ARG A 69 6.97 7.30 -3.49
C ARG A 69 7.58 5.97 -3.95
N THR A 70 8.17 5.95 -5.13
CA THR A 70 8.88 4.80 -5.66
C THR A 70 10.30 4.70 -5.08
N ARG A 71 10.95 3.59 -5.28
CA ARG A 71 12.38 3.40 -4.97
C ARG A 71 13.08 2.75 -6.14
N LYS A 72 14.37 2.99 -6.26
CA LYS A 72 15.19 2.24 -7.22
C LYS A 72 15.28 0.78 -6.77
N LEU A 73 14.83 -0.13 -7.65
CA LEU A 73 14.95 -1.57 -7.47
C LEU A 73 15.88 -2.11 -8.56
N LYS A 74 16.97 -2.78 -8.15
CA LYS A 74 17.91 -3.43 -9.07
C LYS A 74 17.63 -4.93 -9.13
N ILE A 75 17.53 -5.50 -10.32
CA ILE A 75 17.41 -6.95 -10.48
C ILE A 75 18.75 -7.59 -10.12
N ILE A 76 18.72 -8.48 -9.13
CA ILE A 76 19.88 -9.32 -8.78
C ILE A 76 19.90 -10.54 -9.69
N LYS A 77 18.72 -11.17 -9.89
CA LYS A 77 18.57 -12.39 -10.70
C LYS A 77 17.12 -12.52 -11.22
N GLY A 78 16.97 -13.18 -12.36
CA GLY A 78 15.67 -13.56 -12.93
C GLY A 78 15.21 -12.68 -14.08
N SER A 79 13.91 -12.66 -14.33
CA SER A 79 13.28 -11.96 -15.44
C SER A 79 13.41 -10.44 -15.34
N ARG A 80 13.56 -9.76 -16.48
CA ARG A 80 13.48 -8.29 -16.55
C ARG A 80 12.05 -7.78 -16.43
N ASN A 81 11.06 -8.61 -16.77
CA ASN A 81 9.65 -8.30 -16.55
C ASN A 81 9.29 -8.59 -15.10
N THR A 82 9.06 -7.54 -14.32
CA THR A 82 8.74 -7.58 -12.88
C THR A 82 7.26 -7.38 -12.59
N ALA A 83 6.44 -7.17 -13.62
CA ALA A 83 5.00 -7.06 -13.47
C ALA A 83 4.39 -8.42 -13.06
N VAL A 84 3.55 -8.40 -12.05
CA VAL A 84 2.89 -9.58 -11.47
C VAL A 84 1.44 -9.28 -11.12
N ILE A 85 0.65 -10.34 -10.96
CA ILE A 85 -0.68 -10.24 -10.32
C ILE A 85 -0.53 -10.73 -8.88
N HIS A 86 -0.65 -9.79 -7.93
CA HIS A 86 -0.70 -10.14 -6.51
C HIS A 86 -2.11 -10.57 -6.13
N VAL A 87 -2.20 -11.59 -5.28
CA VAL A 87 -3.50 -12.12 -4.80
C VAL A 87 -3.54 -11.98 -3.28
N GLU A 88 -4.57 -11.29 -2.79
CA GLU A 88 -4.78 -11.05 -1.36
C GLU A 88 -6.29 -10.98 -1.09
N SER A 89 -6.78 -11.67 -0.05
CA SER A 89 -8.18 -11.62 0.40
C SER A 89 -9.23 -11.84 -0.71
N GLY A 90 -8.91 -12.69 -1.70
CA GLY A 90 -9.77 -12.94 -2.87
C GLY A 90 -9.79 -11.81 -3.91
N CYS A 91 -8.92 -10.82 -3.77
CA CYS A 91 -8.72 -9.74 -4.73
C CYS A 91 -7.42 -9.95 -5.52
N ARG A 92 -7.38 -9.42 -6.76
CA ARG A 92 -6.25 -9.51 -7.67
C ARG A 92 -5.76 -8.13 -8.02
N PHE A 93 -4.46 -7.87 -7.82
CA PHE A 93 -3.83 -6.57 -8.08
C PHE A 93 -2.73 -6.71 -9.10
N ALA A 94 -2.83 -5.96 -10.20
CA ALA A 94 -1.70 -5.77 -11.11
C ALA A 94 -0.68 -4.87 -10.43
N VAL A 95 0.56 -5.32 -10.34
CA VAL A 95 1.64 -4.58 -9.65
C VAL A 95 2.93 -4.73 -10.44
N ASP A 96 3.60 -3.61 -10.74
CA ASP A 96 5.01 -3.62 -11.04
C ASP A 96 5.74 -2.84 -9.94
N PRO A 97 6.50 -3.52 -9.06
CA PRO A 97 7.14 -2.86 -7.91
C PRO A 97 8.25 -1.88 -8.29
N ARG A 98 8.69 -1.86 -9.55
CA ARG A 98 9.69 -0.90 -10.06
C ARG A 98 9.09 0.45 -10.44
N THR A 99 7.80 0.48 -10.76
CA THR A 99 7.11 1.68 -11.24
C THR A 99 5.98 2.15 -10.32
N SER A 100 5.50 1.27 -9.43
CA SER A 100 4.40 1.58 -8.53
C SER A 100 4.68 1.09 -7.10
N TYR A 101 4.10 1.80 -6.12
CA TYR A 101 4.13 1.37 -4.73
C TYR A 101 3.04 0.34 -4.44
N PHE A 102 3.39 -0.71 -3.73
CA PHE A 102 2.45 -1.65 -3.15
C PHE A 102 3.01 -2.21 -1.83
N SER A 103 2.16 -2.36 -0.81
CA SER A 103 2.50 -2.98 0.47
C SER A 103 1.55 -4.13 0.78
N GLN A 104 2.07 -5.36 0.72
CA GLN A 104 1.31 -6.55 1.14
C GLN A 104 1.03 -6.58 2.65
N ARG A 105 1.81 -5.83 3.46
CA ARG A 105 1.67 -5.80 4.92
C ARG A 105 0.41 -5.08 5.39
N GLU A 106 -0.24 -4.34 4.51
CA GLU A 106 -1.47 -3.59 4.82
C GLU A 106 -2.77 -4.37 4.53
N GLY A 107 -2.68 -5.67 4.21
CA GLY A 107 -3.84 -6.49 3.86
C GLY A 107 -4.91 -6.53 4.95
N THR A 108 -4.51 -6.72 6.21
CA THR A 108 -5.42 -6.71 7.36
C THR A 108 -6.12 -5.36 7.52
N GLU A 109 -5.40 -4.26 7.32
CA GLU A 109 -5.96 -2.92 7.43
C GLU A 109 -6.96 -2.63 6.30
N ARG A 110 -6.66 -3.03 5.07
CA ARG A 110 -7.60 -2.92 3.95
C ARG A 110 -8.90 -3.69 4.22
N ALA A 111 -8.79 -4.92 4.72
CA ALA A 111 -9.96 -5.73 5.07
C ALA A 111 -10.78 -5.09 6.21
N ARG A 112 -10.10 -4.54 7.22
CA ARG A 112 -10.74 -3.84 8.32
C ARG A 112 -11.46 -2.57 7.87
N VAL A 113 -10.85 -1.73 7.02
CA VAL A 113 -11.54 -0.55 6.46
C VAL A 113 -12.75 -0.97 5.64
N ALA A 114 -12.62 -2.01 4.81
CA ALA A 114 -13.75 -2.52 4.04
C ALA A 114 -14.92 -2.99 4.93
N SER A 115 -14.65 -3.54 6.14
CA SER A 115 -15.72 -3.93 7.08
C SER A 115 -16.46 -2.76 7.73
N LEU A 116 -15.91 -1.54 7.66
CA LEU A 116 -16.56 -0.32 8.15
C LEU A 116 -17.47 0.34 7.10
N ILE A 117 -17.34 -0.03 5.84
CA ILE A 117 -18.13 0.53 4.75
C ILE A 117 -19.51 -0.10 4.77
N LYS A 118 -20.54 0.73 4.74
CA LYS A 118 -21.94 0.29 4.63
C LYS A 118 -22.30 0.06 3.16
N GLU A 119 -23.25 -0.83 2.92
CA GLU A 119 -23.80 -1.05 1.58
C GLU A 119 -24.38 0.25 1.01
N GLY A 120 -24.08 0.55 -0.25
CA GLY A 120 -24.54 1.76 -0.93
C GLY A 120 -23.73 3.03 -0.66
N GLU A 121 -22.71 3.02 0.22
CA GLU A 121 -21.82 4.18 0.42
C GLU A 121 -21.05 4.54 -0.87
N ASN A 122 -20.85 5.86 -1.07
CA ASN A 122 -19.89 6.39 -2.04
C ASN A 122 -18.54 6.58 -1.33
N VAL A 123 -17.48 5.96 -1.84
CA VAL A 123 -16.17 5.96 -1.19
C VAL A 123 -15.13 6.57 -2.10
N MET A 124 -14.33 7.48 -1.57
CA MET A 124 -13.16 8.03 -2.26
C MET A 124 -11.87 7.54 -1.61
N VAL A 125 -10.88 7.23 -2.43
CA VAL A 125 -9.54 6.85 -2.00
C VAL A 125 -8.54 7.85 -2.59
N PHE A 126 -7.94 8.68 -1.76
CA PHE A 126 -6.83 9.55 -2.13
C PHE A 126 -5.55 8.73 -2.17
N PHE A 127 -4.61 9.10 -3.06
CA PHE A 127 -3.32 8.40 -3.19
C PHE A 127 -3.49 6.89 -3.41
N ALA A 128 -4.39 6.54 -4.34
CA ALA A 128 -4.91 5.20 -4.48
C ALA A 128 -3.86 4.12 -4.86
N GLY A 129 -2.69 4.52 -5.38
CA GLY A 129 -1.67 3.61 -5.86
C GLY A 129 -2.23 2.68 -6.95
N VAL A 130 -1.92 1.39 -6.85
CA VAL A 130 -2.48 0.36 -7.74
C VAL A 130 -3.92 -0.05 -7.35
N GLY A 131 -4.59 0.74 -6.51
CA GLY A 131 -5.98 0.59 -6.09
C GLY A 131 -6.28 -0.42 -4.98
N PRO A 132 -5.35 -0.79 -4.08
CA PRO A 132 -5.59 -1.90 -3.18
C PRO A 132 -6.77 -1.66 -2.20
N PHE A 133 -6.92 -0.46 -1.64
CA PHE A 133 -8.08 -0.13 -0.82
C PHE A 133 -9.38 -0.13 -1.65
N ALA A 134 -9.38 0.52 -2.82
CA ALA A 134 -10.55 0.62 -3.68
C ALA A 134 -11.08 -0.76 -4.12
N ILE A 135 -10.18 -1.65 -4.54
CA ILE A 135 -10.52 -3.01 -4.99
C ILE A 135 -11.08 -3.85 -3.84
N VAL A 136 -10.41 -3.84 -2.66
CA VAL A 136 -10.88 -4.62 -1.49
C VAL A 136 -12.24 -4.12 -1.03
N ILE A 137 -12.44 -2.80 -0.93
CA ILE A 137 -13.72 -2.19 -0.56
C ILE A 137 -14.81 -2.61 -1.55
N ALA A 138 -14.60 -2.44 -2.84
CA ALA A 138 -15.58 -2.79 -3.86
C ALA A 138 -15.98 -4.27 -3.84
N LYS A 139 -15.01 -5.17 -3.56
CA LYS A 139 -15.25 -6.62 -3.50
C LYS A 139 -15.96 -7.08 -2.23
N LYS A 140 -15.74 -6.38 -1.10
CA LYS A 140 -16.14 -6.87 0.23
C LYS A 140 -17.35 -6.15 0.81
N ALA A 141 -17.56 -4.86 0.49
CA ALA A 141 -18.54 -4.01 1.19
C ALA A 141 -19.74 -3.60 0.32
N ARG A 142 -19.77 -3.89 -0.98
CA ARG A 142 -20.82 -3.50 -1.91
C ARG A 142 -21.15 -1.99 -1.89
N PRO A 143 -20.14 -1.11 -1.99
CA PRO A 143 -20.38 0.31 -2.10
C PRO A 143 -21.13 0.64 -3.40
N ARG A 144 -21.82 1.76 -3.45
CA ARG A 144 -22.45 2.29 -4.66
C ARG A 144 -21.40 2.64 -5.70
N ALA A 145 -20.36 3.36 -5.28
CA ALA A 145 -19.24 3.72 -6.12
C ALA A 145 -17.96 3.85 -5.30
N VAL A 146 -16.82 3.54 -5.93
CA VAL A 146 -15.48 3.82 -5.38
C VAL A 146 -14.70 4.62 -6.42
N VAL A 147 -14.16 5.78 -6.03
CA VAL A 147 -13.28 6.60 -6.86
C VAL A 147 -11.90 6.65 -6.22
N GLY A 148 -10.86 6.26 -6.95
CA GLY A 148 -9.47 6.37 -6.49
C GLY A 148 -8.70 7.39 -7.32
N ILE A 149 -8.10 8.38 -6.66
CA ILE A 149 -7.24 9.40 -7.28
C ILE A 149 -5.78 9.02 -7.02
N GLU A 150 -4.98 9.00 -8.07
CA GLU A 150 -3.54 8.68 -8.01
C GLU A 150 -2.76 9.53 -9.01
N ILE A 151 -1.64 10.07 -8.57
CA ILE A 151 -0.81 10.97 -9.40
C ILE A 151 0.19 10.22 -10.29
N ASN A 152 0.57 8.98 -9.95
CA ASN A 152 1.52 8.18 -10.70
C ASN A 152 0.83 7.47 -11.89
N PRO A 153 1.13 7.82 -13.15
CA PRO A 153 0.47 7.20 -14.32
C PRO A 153 0.65 5.67 -14.36
N ALA A 154 1.83 5.16 -14.03
CA ALA A 154 2.10 3.73 -14.02
C ALA A 154 1.28 2.99 -12.93
N ALA A 155 1.01 3.63 -11.80
CA ALA A 155 0.15 3.07 -10.77
C ALA A 155 -1.32 3.07 -11.22
N VAL A 156 -1.79 4.13 -11.90
CA VAL A 156 -3.15 4.21 -12.46
C VAL A 156 -3.38 3.14 -13.54
N GLU A 157 -2.38 2.88 -14.40
CA GLU A 157 -2.45 1.77 -15.36
C GLU A 157 -2.63 0.43 -14.65
N CYS A 158 -1.82 0.16 -13.61
CA CYS A 158 -1.96 -1.02 -12.78
C CYS A 158 -3.32 -1.07 -12.07
N PHE A 159 -3.83 0.07 -11.58
CA PHE A 159 -5.14 0.16 -10.93
C PHE A 159 -6.27 -0.17 -11.92
N THR A 160 -6.26 0.42 -13.11
CA THR A 160 -7.24 0.14 -14.18
C THR A 160 -7.23 -1.34 -14.54
N LYS A 161 -6.06 -1.94 -14.69
CA LYS A 161 -5.94 -3.38 -14.90
C LYS A 161 -6.49 -4.19 -13.72
N SER A 162 -6.26 -3.73 -12.48
CA SER A 162 -6.80 -4.36 -11.28
C SER A 162 -8.33 -4.33 -11.26
N ILE A 163 -8.96 -3.22 -11.66
CA ILE A 163 -10.41 -3.11 -11.83
C ILE A 163 -10.93 -4.16 -12.80
N SER A 164 -10.32 -4.23 -13.99
CA SER A 164 -10.71 -5.17 -15.06
C SER A 164 -10.62 -6.64 -14.63
N ILE A 165 -9.47 -7.07 -14.07
CA ILE A 165 -9.27 -8.49 -13.68
C ILE A 165 -10.13 -8.92 -12.49
N ASN A 166 -10.66 -7.98 -11.70
CA ASN A 166 -11.64 -8.24 -10.64
C ASN A 166 -13.10 -8.11 -11.13
N LYS A 167 -13.33 -7.69 -12.37
CA LYS A 167 -14.66 -7.50 -12.99
C LYS A 167 -15.51 -6.51 -12.17
N LEU A 168 -14.94 -5.37 -11.81
CA LEU A 168 -15.60 -4.33 -11.02
C LEU A 168 -16.13 -3.23 -11.97
N SER A 169 -17.43 -2.96 -11.91
CA SER A 169 -18.10 -1.90 -12.69
C SER A 169 -18.31 -0.61 -11.91
N ASN A 170 -18.20 -0.66 -10.58
CA ASN A 170 -18.45 0.46 -9.67
C ASN A 170 -17.17 1.11 -9.13
N VAL A 171 -16.00 0.85 -9.76
CA VAL A 171 -14.71 1.44 -9.36
C VAL A 171 -14.15 2.28 -10.50
N LYS A 172 -13.70 3.49 -10.19
CA LYS A 172 -13.06 4.41 -11.15
C LYS A 172 -11.65 4.79 -10.68
N ALA A 173 -10.65 4.60 -11.55
CA ALA A 173 -9.30 5.13 -11.37
C ALA A 173 -9.20 6.50 -12.04
N VAL A 174 -8.67 7.50 -11.33
CA VAL A 174 -8.51 8.87 -11.80
C VAL A 174 -7.05 9.26 -11.71
N LEU A 175 -6.44 9.60 -12.84
CA LEU A 175 -5.08 10.13 -12.91
C LEU A 175 -5.07 11.62 -12.58
N GLY A 176 -4.26 12.02 -11.62
CA GLY A 176 -3.97 13.42 -11.32
C GLY A 176 -3.69 13.69 -9.86
N ASP A 177 -3.41 14.96 -9.57
CA ASP A 177 -3.21 15.46 -8.22
C ASP A 177 -4.54 15.50 -7.44
N VAL A 178 -4.50 15.11 -6.16
CA VAL A 178 -5.68 15.12 -5.30
C VAL A 178 -6.25 16.52 -5.11
N HIS A 179 -5.39 17.55 -4.93
CA HIS A 179 -5.83 18.94 -4.79
C HIS A 179 -6.65 19.45 -5.99
N GLU A 180 -6.31 18.98 -7.19
CA GLU A 180 -7.01 19.34 -8.41
C GLU A 180 -8.24 18.47 -8.63
N LYS A 181 -8.02 17.14 -8.69
CA LYS A 181 -9.04 16.17 -9.12
C LYS A 181 -10.17 15.96 -8.10
N SER A 182 -9.91 16.19 -6.81
CA SER A 182 -10.96 16.08 -5.80
C SER A 182 -12.02 17.18 -5.89
N ARG A 183 -11.72 18.30 -6.55
CA ARG A 183 -12.66 19.42 -6.75
C ARG A 183 -13.88 19.06 -7.60
N ASP A 184 -13.74 18.05 -8.46
CA ASP A 184 -14.81 17.57 -9.33
C ASP A 184 -15.82 16.67 -8.60
N TYR A 185 -15.61 16.42 -7.27
CA TYR A 185 -16.36 15.46 -6.50
C TYR A 185 -16.89 16.04 -5.19
N HIS A 186 -18.11 15.62 -4.81
CA HIS A 186 -18.76 15.97 -3.56
C HIS A 186 -19.77 14.90 -3.16
N GLY A 187 -20.24 14.95 -1.91
CA GLY A 187 -21.28 14.07 -1.42
C GLY A 187 -20.85 12.63 -1.15
N PHE A 188 -19.56 12.39 -0.92
CA PHE A 188 -19.05 11.08 -0.53
C PHE A 188 -19.32 10.80 0.94
N ASP A 189 -19.63 9.54 1.24
CA ASP A 189 -19.83 9.08 2.61
C ASP A 189 -18.51 8.89 3.34
N ARG A 190 -17.46 8.57 2.55
CA ARG A 190 -16.17 8.19 3.13
C ARG A 190 -14.99 8.57 2.25
N VAL A 191 -13.91 9.06 2.89
CA VAL A 191 -12.61 9.31 2.23
C VAL A 191 -11.52 8.52 2.95
N ILE A 192 -10.71 7.77 2.21
CA ILE A 192 -9.56 7.02 2.73
C ILE A 192 -8.27 7.68 2.24
N MET A 193 -7.36 8.03 3.15
CA MET A 193 -6.15 8.80 2.88
C MET A 193 -4.90 8.02 3.33
N PRO A 194 -4.51 6.93 2.64
CA PRO A 194 -3.52 5.95 3.14
C PRO A 194 -2.06 6.40 3.03
N LEU A 195 -1.77 7.65 2.66
CA LEU A 195 -0.43 8.22 2.54
C LEU A 195 -0.01 8.91 3.87
N PRO A 196 0.73 8.23 4.78
CA PRO A 196 0.92 8.72 6.15
C PRO A 196 1.89 9.89 6.28
N GLU A 197 2.64 10.22 5.26
CA GLU A 197 3.63 11.31 5.32
C GLU A 197 2.99 12.69 5.15
N THR A 198 1.96 12.81 4.33
CA THR A 198 1.38 14.09 3.92
C THR A 198 -0.15 14.15 4.02
N SER A 199 -0.81 13.15 4.60
CA SER A 199 -2.29 13.12 4.69
C SER A 199 -2.88 14.38 5.32
N PHE A 200 -2.19 15.00 6.27
CA PHE A 200 -2.67 16.21 6.93
C PHE A 200 -2.77 17.43 6.02
N ASP A 201 -1.99 17.47 4.94
CA ASP A 201 -2.04 18.56 3.95
C ASP A 201 -3.32 18.54 3.12
N PHE A 202 -4.02 17.39 3.09
CA PHE A 202 -5.23 17.14 2.29
C PHE A 202 -6.52 17.05 3.11
N LEU A 203 -6.51 17.46 4.37
CA LEU A 203 -7.69 17.41 5.24
C LEU A 203 -8.86 18.26 4.70
N GLU A 204 -8.55 19.45 4.18
CA GLU A 204 -9.54 20.35 3.60
C GLU A 204 -10.13 19.77 2.29
N ASP A 205 -9.32 19.12 1.48
CA ASP A 205 -9.79 18.44 0.27
C ASP A 205 -10.74 17.29 0.63
N ALA A 206 -10.39 16.50 1.65
CA ALA A 206 -11.23 15.41 2.12
C ALA A 206 -12.57 15.94 2.69
N ARG A 207 -12.51 17.03 3.47
CA ARG A 207 -13.73 17.68 4.00
C ARG A 207 -14.66 18.16 2.88
N ARG A 208 -14.09 18.79 1.85
CA ARG A 208 -14.88 19.29 0.70
C ARG A 208 -15.58 18.17 -0.07
N VAL A 209 -14.94 17.02 -0.21
CA VAL A 209 -15.49 15.84 -0.90
C VAL A 209 -16.59 15.17 -0.10
N LEU A 210 -16.49 15.17 1.24
CA LEU A 210 -17.43 14.50 2.13
C LEU A 210 -18.78 15.22 2.17
N ARG A 211 -19.85 14.44 2.31
CA ARG A 211 -21.14 14.97 2.76
C ARG A 211 -21.06 15.31 4.26
N LYS A 212 -22.02 16.10 4.75
CA LYS A 212 -22.17 16.34 6.20
C LYS A 212 -22.29 15.01 6.96
N GLY A 213 -21.49 14.84 8.00
CA GLY A 213 -21.41 13.60 8.79
C GLY A 213 -20.72 12.44 8.05
N GLY A 214 -20.03 12.70 6.95
CA GLY A 214 -19.15 11.73 6.32
C GLY A 214 -17.85 11.51 7.10
N VAL A 215 -17.18 10.39 6.86
CA VAL A 215 -16.00 9.96 7.64
C VAL A 215 -14.74 9.97 6.79
N MET A 216 -13.66 10.57 7.27
CA MET A 216 -12.33 10.41 6.70
C MET A 216 -11.46 9.49 7.56
N HIS A 217 -10.72 8.58 6.90
CA HIS A 217 -9.70 7.73 7.50
C HIS A 217 -8.34 8.31 7.18
N VAL A 218 -7.73 8.99 8.15
CA VAL A 218 -6.46 9.70 7.99
C VAL A 218 -5.34 8.84 8.53
N TYR A 219 -4.35 8.53 7.68
CA TYR A 219 -3.16 7.78 8.10
C TYR A 219 -1.99 8.72 8.32
N PHE A 220 -1.19 8.46 9.35
CA PHE A 220 -0.01 9.26 9.67
C PHE A 220 1.04 8.44 10.42
N PHE A 221 2.28 8.92 10.43
CA PHE A 221 3.33 8.37 11.29
C PHE A 221 3.46 9.21 12.54
N ALA A 222 3.55 8.55 13.70
CA ALA A 222 3.81 9.19 14.98
C ALA A 222 4.36 8.20 16.01
N ARG A 223 5.07 8.72 16.99
CA ARG A 223 5.29 8.07 18.27
C ARG A 223 4.03 8.21 19.13
N GLU A 224 3.93 7.42 20.19
CA GLU A 224 2.75 7.45 21.07
C GLU A 224 2.56 8.81 21.75
N ASP A 225 3.67 9.43 22.17
CA ASP A 225 3.69 10.73 22.82
C ASP A 225 3.32 11.91 21.87
N GLU A 226 3.38 11.72 20.56
CA GLU A 226 3.02 12.73 19.56
C GLU A 226 1.53 12.71 19.16
N VAL A 227 0.81 11.67 19.55
CA VAL A 227 -0.56 11.42 19.07
C VAL A 227 -1.54 12.53 19.46
N GLU A 228 -1.48 13.02 20.70
CA GLU A 228 -2.37 14.09 21.14
C GLU A 228 -2.12 15.41 20.39
N THR A 229 -0.88 15.70 20.03
CA THR A 229 -0.54 16.85 19.17
C THR A 229 -1.18 16.71 17.79
N LYS A 230 -1.17 15.48 17.23
CA LYS A 230 -1.83 15.23 15.94
C LYS A 230 -3.34 15.39 16.00
N LYS A 231 -3.99 14.94 17.09
CA LYS A 231 -5.42 15.16 17.32
C LYS A 231 -5.78 16.63 17.42
N LYS A 232 -4.97 17.40 18.19
CA LYS A 232 -5.14 18.83 18.32
C LYS A 232 -5.07 19.53 16.98
N PHE A 233 -4.06 19.20 16.17
CA PHE A 233 -3.90 19.74 14.83
C PHE A 233 -5.14 19.49 13.94
N VAL A 234 -5.71 18.26 13.97
CA VAL A 234 -6.91 17.95 13.19
C VAL A 234 -8.10 18.77 13.64
N ARG A 235 -8.32 18.92 14.97
CA ARG A 235 -9.43 19.74 15.50
C ARG A 235 -9.30 21.22 15.12
N GLU A 236 -8.08 21.76 15.10
CA GLU A 236 -7.80 23.14 14.68
C GLU A 236 -8.03 23.34 13.17
N LYS A 237 -7.62 22.38 12.35
CA LYS A 237 -7.81 22.42 10.90
C LYS A 237 -9.22 22.16 10.44
N LEU A 238 -9.98 21.34 11.18
CA LEU A 238 -11.33 20.93 10.87
C LEU A 238 -12.30 21.29 12.02
N PRO A 239 -12.62 22.59 12.24
CA PRO A 239 -13.55 22.99 13.28
C PRO A 239 -14.90 22.30 13.13
N GLY A 240 -15.46 21.78 14.23
CA GLY A 240 -16.73 21.05 14.26
C GLY A 240 -16.63 19.56 13.89
N SER A 241 -15.44 19.06 13.56
CA SER A 241 -15.22 17.62 13.34
C SER A 241 -15.04 16.85 14.65
N PHE A 242 -15.36 15.55 14.62
CA PHE A 242 -15.20 14.63 15.74
C PHE A 242 -14.23 13.50 15.39
N ILE A 243 -13.29 13.22 16.29
CA ILE A 243 -12.40 12.05 16.18
C ILE A 243 -13.09 10.87 16.85
N GLU A 244 -13.63 9.94 16.05
CA GLU A 244 -14.39 8.79 16.52
C GLU A 244 -13.50 7.65 17.00
N GLY A 245 -12.35 7.49 16.39
CA GLY A 245 -11.46 6.38 16.70
C GLY A 245 -10.04 6.58 16.23
N MET A 246 -9.14 5.82 16.84
CA MET A 246 -7.76 5.77 16.44
C MET A 246 -7.15 4.40 16.72
N SER A 247 -6.26 3.95 15.85
CA SER A 247 -5.59 2.67 16.02
C SER A 247 -4.19 2.66 15.39
N LYS A 248 -3.30 1.88 16.00
CA LYS A 248 -2.03 1.48 15.40
C LYS A 248 -2.30 0.50 14.27
N VAL A 249 -1.68 0.73 13.12
CA VAL A 249 -1.83 -0.10 11.93
C VAL A 249 -0.63 -1.01 11.76
N LEU A 250 0.57 -0.44 11.68
CA LEU A 250 1.81 -1.17 11.47
C LEU A 250 2.98 -0.46 12.17
N PRO A 251 3.97 -1.21 12.68
CA PRO A 251 5.24 -0.61 13.09
C PRO A 251 5.98 -0.07 11.86
N TYR A 252 6.55 1.12 11.97
CA TYR A 252 7.33 1.76 10.91
C TYR A 252 8.81 1.85 11.22
N GLY A 253 9.14 2.15 12.46
CA GLY A 253 10.51 2.29 12.95
C GLY A 253 10.58 2.18 14.47
N PRO A 254 11.75 2.40 15.08
CA PRO A 254 11.87 2.41 16.53
C PRO A 254 10.90 3.41 17.17
N ARG A 255 9.93 2.91 17.94
CA ARG A 255 8.87 3.68 18.60
C ARG A 255 7.94 4.47 17.66
N ILE A 256 8.04 4.32 16.33
CA ILE A 256 7.20 5.00 15.34
C ILE A 256 6.21 3.99 14.77
N TRP A 257 4.94 4.35 14.76
CA TRP A 257 3.85 3.56 14.20
C TRP A 257 3.16 4.29 13.06
N LYS A 258 2.66 3.55 12.09
CA LYS A 258 1.60 4.03 11.22
C LYS A 258 0.30 3.97 12.00
N TRP A 259 -0.33 5.12 12.18
CA TRP A 259 -1.62 5.27 12.83
C TRP A 259 -2.71 5.52 11.80
N ARG A 260 -3.94 5.21 12.19
CA ARG A 260 -5.14 5.67 11.53
C ARG A 260 -6.00 6.43 12.54
N MET A 261 -6.52 7.56 12.10
CA MET A 261 -7.51 8.37 12.81
C MET A 261 -8.79 8.40 11.98
N ASP A 262 -9.92 8.11 12.59
CA ASP A 262 -11.24 8.20 11.98
C ASP A 262 -11.89 9.51 12.42
N VAL A 263 -12.22 10.38 11.47
CA VAL A 263 -12.71 11.73 11.71
C VAL A 263 -14.03 11.92 10.97
N THR A 264 -15.08 12.27 11.69
CA THR A 264 -16.39 12.67 11.13
C THR A 264 -16.38 14.17 10.89
N ALA A 265 -16.73 14.62 9.66
CA ALA A 265 -16.72 16.02 9.20
C ALA A 265 -18.11 16.62 9.12
#